data_26b5a5d4172f2de523b46835ee24a95b
#
_entry.id   26b5a5d4172f2de523b46835ee24a95b
#
_cell.length_a   1.000
_cell.length_b   1.000
_cell.length_c   1.000
_cell.angle_alpha   90.00
_cell.angle_beta   90.00
_cell.angle_gamma   90.00
#
_symmetry.space_group_name_H-M   'P 1'
#
loop_
_entity.id
_entity.type
_entity.pdbx_description
1 polymer ?
#
loop_
_entity_poly.entity_id
_entity_poly.type
_entity_poly.pdbx_seq_one_letter_code
_entity_poly.pdbx_strand_id
1 'polypeptide(L)'
;MYVEWQRMERDGLTLAQESVLPLWERTQRFRIYSPWLIPGPVQTASYITALLTSIRDRRGLKDDVPAAVKVRVEKQNIVYGNHTFAILLEESALRYRIGGADVLAGQLGYLLSVMALPSVSLGIIPQDVDRMLWPVEGFFLYDDTTVNVELVSAHLTVVQDH
;
A
#
# COMPACT_ATOMS: atom_id res chain seq x y z
N MET A 1 2.93 -10.92 -15.39
CA MET A 1 3.85 -11.78 -14.63
C MET A 1 3.28 -12.02 -13.24
N TYR A 2 3.15 -13.28 -12.83
CA TYR A 2 2.71 -13.67 -11.47
C TYR A 2 3.94 -13.84 -10.58
N VAL A 3 3.98 -13.14 -9.45
CA VAL A 3 5.07 -13.23 -8.48
C VAL A 3 4.48 -13.55 -7.11
N GLU A 4 4.86 -14.68 -6.55
CA GLU A 4 4.44 -15.04 -5.21
C GLU A 4 5.14 -14.18 -4.15
N TRP A 5 4.37 -13.51 -3.32
CA TRP A 5 4.88 -12.77 -2.17
C TRP A 5 5.81 -13.60 -1.30
N GLN A 6 5.44 -14.86 -1.06
CA GLN A 6 6.23 -15.79 -0.27
C GLN A 6 7.63 -16.00 -0.84
N ARG A 7 7.81 -15.93 -2.16
CA ARG A 7 9.11 -16.08 -2.80
C ARG A 7 9.95 -14.80 -2.66
N MET A 8 9.32 -13.64 -2.80
CA MET A 8 10.01 -12.34 -2.62
C MET A 8 10.43 -12.13 -1.15
N GLU A 9 9.58 -12.53 -0.20
CA GLU A 9 9.82 -12.34 1.22
C GLU A 9 10.81 -13.35 1.83
N ARG A 10 11.06 -14.50 1.18
CA ARG A 10 12.11 -15.44 1.59
C ARG A 10 13.49 -14.80 1.61
N ASP A 11 13.73 -13.88 0.69
CA ASP A 11 14.99 -13.14 0.57
C ASP A 11 15.05 -11.92 1.50
N GLY A 12 13.98 -11.63 2.24
CA GLY A 12 13.86 -10.58 3.23
C GLY A 12 12.81 -9.51 2.87
N LEU A 13 12.19 -8.94 3.91
CA LEU A 13 11.18 -7.88 3.75
C LEU A 13 11.77 -6.61 3.12
N THR A 14 13.03 -6.29 3.46
CA THR A 14 13.74 -5.14 2.90
C THR A 14 13.87 -5.25 1.37
N LEU A 15 14.33 -6.39 0.88
CA LEU A 15 14.50 -6.62 -0.56
C LEU A 15 13.16 -6.55 -1.31
N ALA A 16 12.09 -7.08 -0.70
CA ALA A 16 10.74 -6.97 -1.24
C ALA A 16 10.28 -5.50 -1.35
N GLN A 17 10.65 -4.65 -0.39
CA GLN A 17 10.35 -3.21 -0.45
C GLN A 17 11.17 -2.48 -1.52
N GLU A 18 12.42 -2.84 -1.73
CA GLU A 18 13.30 -2.24 -2.73
C GLU A 18 12.88 -2.59 -4.16
N SER A 19 12.33 -3.77 -4.38
CA SER A 19 12.02 -4.29 -5.73
C SER A 19 11.01 -3.44 -6.53
N VAL A 20 10.17 -2.65 -5.86
CA VAL A 20 9.18 -1.79 -6.52
C VAL A 20 9.64 -0.34 -6.70
N LEU A 21 10.82 0.05 -6.16
CA LEU A 21 11.34 1.42 -6.26
C LEU A 21 11.45 1.92 -7.70
N PRO A 22 12.07 1.18 -8.64
CA PRO A 22 12.24 1.66 -10.00
C PRO A 22 10.90 1.93 -10.72
N LEU A 23 9.87 1.17 -10.38
CA LEU A 23 8.52 1.38 -10.91
C LEU A 23 7.92 2.67 -10.34
N TRP A 24 8.04 2.88 -9.05
CA TRP A 24 7.50 4.07 -8.38
C TRP A 24 8.17 5.35 -8.88
N GLU A 25 9.49 5.36 -8.99
CA GLU A 25 10.25 6.54 -9.41
C GLU A 25 9.88 7.04 -10.81
N ARG A 26 9.60 6.13 -11.74
CA ARG A 26 9.23 6.48 -13.12
C ARG A 26 7.75 6.80 -13.32
N THR A 27 6.89 6.40 -12.37
CA THR A 27 5.44 6.57 -12.47
C THR A 27 5.04 8.02 -12.16
N GLN A 28 4.29 8.66 -13.03
CA GLN A 28 3.79 10.03 -12.81
C GLN A 28 2.44 10.04 -12.10
N ARG A 29 1.58 9.07 -12.40
CA ARG A 29 0.21 9.00 -11.91
C ARG A 29 -0.08 7.64 -11.29
N PHE A 30 -0.42 7.67 -10.00
CA PHE A 30 -0.84 6.49 -9.24
C PHE A 30 -2.36 6.49 -9.09
N ARG A 31 -3.02 5.39 -9.41
CA ARG A 31 -4.41 5.13 -9.08
C ARG A 31 -4.47 3.86 -8.25
N ILE A 32 -5.02 3.97 -7.05
CA ILE A 32 -4.94 2.92 -6.03
C ILE A 32 -6.34 2.63 -5.54
N TYR A 33 -6.73 1.37 -5.56
CA TYR A 33 -7.89 0.87 -4.83
C TYR A 33 -7.44 -0.09 -3.75
N SER A 34 -7.86 0.13 -2.51
CA SER A 34 -7.47 -0.72 -1.38
C SER A 34 -8.66 -1.06 -0.49
N PRO A 35 -9.09 -2.33 -0.46
CA PRO A 35 -10.22 -2.76 0.36
C PRO A 35 -9.85 -3.14 1.80
N TRP A 36 -8.59 -3.51 2.06
CA TRP A 36 -8.23 -4.15 3.32
C TRP A 36 -7.23 -3.37 4.17
N LEU A 37 -6.31 -2.65 3.55
CA LEU A 37 -5.20 -1.97 4.22
C LEU A 37 -5.11 -0.51 3.76
N ILE A 38 -4.54 0.34 4.59
CA ILE A 38 -4.06 1.64 4.14
C ILE A 38 -2.92 1.39 3.13
N PRO A 39 -2.95 1.97 1.93
CA PRO A 39 -1.92 1.69 0.91
C PRO A 39 -0.56 2.29 1.27
N GLY A 40 0.50 1.61 0.82
CA GLY A 40 1.89 1.91 1.16
C GLY A 40 2.30 3.38 1.09
N PRO A 41 1.97 4.14 0.03
CA PRO A 41 2.36 5.55 -0.09
C PRO A 41 1.88 6.46 1.05
N VAL A 42 0.82 6.09 1.74
CA VAL A 42 0.17 6.94 2.76
C VAL A 42 0.11 6.27 4.15
N GLN A 43 1.02 5.35 4.43
CA GLN A 43 1.16 4.72 5.75
C GLN A 43 2.06 5.53 6.68
N THR A 44 1.82 5.48 7.99
CA THR A 44 2.78 5.97 8.99
C THR A 44 3.84 4.91 9.30
N ALA A 45 5.00 5.33 9.82
CA ALA A 45 6.05 4.39 10.26
C ALA A 45 5.54 3.37 11.29
N SER A 46 4.69 3.78 12.22
CA SER A 46 4.09 2.90 13.23
C SER A 46 3.16 1.86 12.60
N TYR A 47 2.33 2.26 11.63
CA TYR A 47 1.46 1.35 10.91
C TYR A 47 2.26 0.35 10.07
N ILE A 48 3.31 0.80 9.36
CA ILE A 48 4.22 -0.05 8.60
C ILE A 48 4.89 -1.07 9.53
N THR A 49 5.39 -0.62 10.68
CA THR A 49 6.04 -1.50 11.66
C THR A 49 5.09 -2.60 12.12
N ALA A 50 3.88 -2.24 12.51
CA ALA A 50 2.88 -3.20 12.95
C ALA A 50 2.50 -4.20 11.85
N LEU A 51 2.32 -3.72 10.62
CA LEU A 51 1.99 -4.56 9.46
C LEU A 51 3.12 -5.54 9.14
N LEU A 52 4.37 -5.06 9.01
CA LEU A 52 5.52 -5.90 8.68
C LEU A 52 5.85 -6.88 9.79
N THR A 53 5.68 -6.49 11.06
CA THR A 53 5.80 -7.40 12.21
C THR A 53 4.78 -8.53 12.13
N SER A 54 3.52 -8.21 11.84
CA SER A 54 2.48 -9.22 11.66
C SER A 54 2.77 -10.18 10.51
N ILE A 55 3.31 -9.70 9.39
CA ILE A 55 3.72 -10.52 8.25
C ILE A 55 4.88 -11.44 8.63
N ARG A 56 5.93 -10.88 9.25
CA ARG A 56 7.09 -11.63 9.73
C ARG A 56 6.67 -12.78 10.66
N ASP A 57 5.87 -12.49 11.68
CA ASP A 57 5.46 -13.46 12.69
C ASP A 57 4.58 -14.56 12.10
N ARG A 58 3.62 -14.19 11.25
CA ARG A 58 2.71 -15.15 10.61
C ARG A 58 3.43 -16.09 9.65
N ARG A 59 4.50 -15.64 8.99
CA ARG A 59 5.22 -16.40 7.96
C ARG A 59 6.54 -16.95 8.42
N GLY A 60 6.97 -16.68 9.68
CA GLY A 60 8.24 -17.12 10.23
C GLY A 60 9.46 -16.58 9.48
N LEU A 61 9.39 -15.31 9.04
CA LEU A 61 10.45 -14.68 8.26
C LEU A 61 11.59 -14.20 9.17
N LYS A 62 12.77 -13.98 8.55
CA LYS A 62 13.90 -13.34 9.22
C LYS A 62 13.50 -11.94 9.70
N ASP A 63 14.02 -11.53 10.86
CA ASP A 63 13.75 -10.23 11.43
C ASP A 63 14.63 -9.14 10.79
N ASP A 64 14.10 -8.48 9.76
CA ASP A 64 14.64 -7.30 9.11
C ASP A 64 13.64 -6.13 9.10
N VAL A 65 12.60 -6.21 9.95
CA VAL A 65 11.51 -5.22 10.00
C VAL A 65 12.02 -3.77 10.11
N PRO A 66 12.97 -3.42 11.00
CA PRO A 66 13.44 -2.04 11.08
C PRO A 66 14.04 -1.51 9.77
N ALA A 67 14.81 -2.33 9.07
CA ALA A 67 15.39 -1.96 7.77
C ALA A 67 14.31 -1.81 6.69
N ALA A 68 13.36 -2.73 6.63
CA ALA A 68 12.23 -2.68 5.71
C ALA A 68 11.32 -1.46 5.94
N VAL A 69 11.08 -1.10 7.21
CA VAL A 69 10.36 0.13 7.58
C VAL A 69 11.07 1.37 7.06
N LYS A 70 12.38 1.47 7.25
CA LYS A 70 13.19 2.59 6.77
C LYS A 70 13.05 2.76 5.27
N VAL A 71 13.25 1.71 4.48
CA VAL A 71 13.09 1.74 3.02
C VAL A 71 11.68 2.19 2.63
N ARG A 72 10.64 1.68 3.30
CA ARG A 72 9.25 2.04 3.00
C ARG A 72 8.92 3.48 3.34
N VAL A 73 9.44 4.02 4.45
CA VAL A 73 9.27 5.44 4.83
C VAL A 73 9.98 6.36 3.85
N GLU A 74 11.20 6.03 3.44
CA GLU A 74 11.94 6.81 2.44
C GLU A 74 11.19 6.88 1.11
N LYS A 75 10.57 5.78 0.68
CA LYS A 75 9.72 5.73 -0.52
C LYS A 75 8.52 6.69 -0.46
N GLN A 76 7.96 6.90 0.70
CA GLN A 76 6.75 7.73 0.86
C GLN A 76 6.99 9.20 0.54
N ASN A 77 8.23 9.65 0.49
CA ASN A 77 8.57 11.01 0.06
C ASN A 77 8.06 11.32 -1.36
N ILE A 78 7.77 10.30 -2.17
CA ILE A 78 7.15 10.45 -3.49
C ILE A 78 5.80 11.18 -3.44
N VAL A 79 5.07 11.09 -2.34
CA VAL A 79 3.76 11.77 -2.16
C VAL A 79 3.92 13.29 -2.15
N TYR A 80 5.09 13.79 -1.73
CA TYR A 80 5.42 15.21 -1.68
C TYR A 80 6.16 15.71 -2.93
N GLY A 81 6.39 14.84 -3.92
CA GLY A 81 7.06 15.14 -5.17
C GLY A 81 6.11 15.55 -6.30
N ASN A 82 6.58 15.40 -7.54
CA ASN A 82 5.83 15.75 -8.76
C ASN A 82 4.91 14.63 -9.27
N HIS A 83 4.44 13.77 -8.39
CA HIS A 83 3.57 12.66 -8.70
C HIS A 83 2.14 12.98 -8.29
N THR A 84 1.16 12.35 -8.93
CA THR A 84 -0.26 12.48 -8.57
C THR A 84 -0.82 11.15 -8.09
N PHE A 85 -1.69 11.21 -7.07
CA PHE A 85 -2.30 10.05 -6.43
C PHE A 85 -3.82 10.19 -6.41
N ALA A 86 -4.50 9.22 -7.01
CA ALA A 86 -5.93 9.01 -6.82
C ALA A 86 -6.09 7.72 -6.00
N ILE A 87 -6.56 7.84 -4.77
CA ILE A 87 -6.65 6.73 -3.82
C ILE A 87 -8.11 6.53 -3.46
N LEU A 88 -8.61 5.31 -3.62
CA LEU A 88 -9.94 4.91 -3.23
C LEU A 88 -9.85 3.80 -2.19
N LEU A 89 -10.37 4.04 -1.01
CA LEU A 89 -10.38 3.11 0.12
C LEU A 89 -11.78 2.59 0.37
N GLU A 90 -11.89 1.31 0.70
CA GLU A 90 -13.07 0.83 1.42
C GLU A 90 -13.02 1.30 2.88
N GLU A 91 -14.15 1.66 3.45
CA GLU A 91 -14.23 2.09 4.85
C GLU A 91 -13.66 1.03 5.82
N SER A 92 -13.73 -0.25 5.47
CA SER A 92 -13.13 -1.35 6.23
C SER A 92 -11.65 -1.17 6.48
N ALA A 93 -10.89 -0.67 5.50
CA ALA A 93 -9.46 -0.41 5.62
C ALA A 93 -9.13 0.62 6.72
N LEU A 94 -10.05 1.53 7.02
CA LEU A 94 -9.92 2.55 8.08
C LEU A 94 -10.32 2.05 9.47
N ARG A 95 -10.85 0.83 9.57
CA ARG A 95 -11.38 0.27 10.82
C ARG A 95 -10.52 -0.85 11.40
N TYR A 96 -9.66 -1.48 10.62
CA TYR A 96 -8.76 -2.53 11.10
C TYR A 96 -7.65 -1.95 11.98
N ARG A 97 -7.62 -2.36 13.25
CA ARG A 97 -6.67 -1.88 14.26
C ARG A 97 -5.35 -2.64 14.21
N ILE A 98 -4.65 -2.56 13.08
CA ILE A 98 -3.32 -3.16 12.92
C ILE A 98 -2.35 -2.39 13.83
N GLY A 99 -1.75 -3.08 14.77
CA GLY A 99 -0.89 -2.48 15.80
C GLY A 99 -1.64 -1.79 16.96
N GLY A 100 -2.99 -1.87 17.00
CA GLY A 100 -3.81 -1.31 18.07
C GLY A 100 -4.46 0.04 17.73
N ALA A 101 -5.22 0.55 18.69
CA ALA A 101 -6.04 1.76 18.50
C ALA A 101 -5.19 3.03 18.29
N ASP A 102 -4.08 3.16 19.04
CA ASP A 102 -3.22 4.34 18.97
C ASP A 102 -2.48 4.43 17.62
N VAL A 103 -2.02 3.29 17.10
CA VAL A 103 -1.42 3.21 15.77
C VAL A 103 -2.43 3.62 14.70
N LEU A 104 -3.65 3.12 14.77
CA LEU A 104 -4.70 3.49 13.84
C LEU A 104 -5.08 4.98 13.97
N ALA A 105 -5.20 5.51 15.16
CA ALA A 105 -5.50 6.93 15.37
C ALA A 105 -4.44 7.84 14.75
N GLY A 106 -3.16 7.54 14.95
CA GLY A 106 -2.05 8.26 14.31
C GLY A 106 -2.08 8.12 12.78
N GLN A 107 -2.41 6.95 12.27
CA GLN A 107 -2.56 6.70 10.84
C GLN A 107 -3.72 7.51 10.23
N LEU A 108 -4.86 7.58 10.87
CA LEU A 108 -6.00 8.37 10.40
C LEU A 108 -5.69 9.87 10.42
N GLY A 109 -5.01 10.35 11.47
CA GLY A 109 -4.53 11.74 11.54
C GLY A 109 -3.58 12.08 10.39
N TYR A 110 -2.68 11.16 10.03
CA TYR A 110 -1.78 11.33 8.88
C TYR A 110 -2.55 11.38 7.55
N LEU A 111 -3.56 10.52 7.36
CA LEU A 111 -4.40 10.56 6.15
C LEU A 111 -5.09 11.91 5.97
N LEU A 112 -5.60 12.53 7.05
CA LEU A 112 -6.17 13.87 6.99
C LEU A 112 -5.16 14.91 6.51
N SER A 113 -3.90 14.80 6.91
CA SER A 113 -2.83 15.69 6.45
C SER A 113 -2.50 15.46 4.97
N VAL A 114 -2.43 14.21 4.55
CA VAL A 114 -2.13 13.83 3.15
C VAL A 114 -3.25 14.26 2.19
N MET A 115 -4.51 14.19 2.62
CA MET A 115 -5.67 14.64 1.85
C MET A 115 -5.63 16.14 1.51
N ALA A 116 -4.89 16.94 2.28
CA ALA A 116 -4.73 18.37 2.02
C ALA A 116 -3.70 18.68 0.93
N LEU A 117 -2.92 17.69 0.47
CA LEU A 117 -1.93 17.88 -0.59
C LEU A 117 -2.62 18.00 -1.96
N PRO A 118 -2.24 18.99 -2.79
CA PRO A 118 -2.85 19.14 -4.13
C PRO A 118 -2.58 17.97 -5.07
N SER A 119 -1.54 17.17 -4.79
CA SER A 119 -1.18 15.97 -5.55
C SER A 119 -2.00 14.73 -5.18
N VAL A 120 -2.82 14.79 -4.12
CA VAL A 120 -3.55 13.64 -3.59
C VAL A 120 -5.05 13.87 -3.65
N SER A 121 -5.74 12.95 -4.31
CA SER A 121 -7.20 12.80 -4.25
C SER A 121 -7.52 11.50 -3.53
N LEU A 122 -8.15 11.57 -2.37
CA LEU A 122 -8.50 10.41 -1.55
C LEU A 122 -10.02 10.33 -1.37
N GLY A 123 -10.60 9.22 -1.79
CA GLY A 123 -12.01 8.88 -1.62
C GLY A 123 -12.19 7.67 -0.72
N ILE A 124 -13.35 7.61 -0.06
CA ILE A 124 -13.75 6.48 0.80
C ILE A 124 -15.09 5.97 0.30
N ILE A 125 -15.21 4.66 0.13
CA ILE A 125 -16.48 3.98 -0.13
C ILE A 125 -17.05 3.53 1.21
N PRO A 126 -18.15 4.14 1.69
CA PRO A 126 -18.78 3.73 2.94
C PRO A 126 -19.32 2.30 2.86
N GLN A 127 -19.42 1.64 4.01
CA GLN A 127 -19.93 0.25 4.08
C GLN A 127 -21.44 0.15 3.89
N ASP A 128 -22.18 1.21 4.20
CA ASP A 128 -23.65 1.26 4.22
C ASP A 128 -24.26 1.79 2.92
N VAL A 129 -23.48 1.96 1.84
CA VAL A 129 -24.00 2.37 0.54
C VAL A 129 -24.50 1.19 -0.27
N ASP A 130 -25.55 1.40 -1.05
CA ASP A 130 -26.01 0.43 -2.05
C ASP A 130 -24.94 0.21 -3.13
N ARG A 131 -24.68 -1.05 -3.45
CA ARG A 131 -23.60 -1.41 -4.37
C ARG A 131 -24.09 -2.32 -5.48
N MET A 132 -23.56 -2.10 -6.66
CA MET A 132 -23.69 -3.02 -7.79
C MET A 132 -22.62 -4.11 -7.78
N LEU A 133 -21.47 -3.86 -7.12
CA LEU A 133 -20.31 -4.76 -7.05
C LEU A 133 -19.78 -4.81 -5.60
N TRP A 134 -19.46 -6.00 -5.13
CA TRP A 134 -18.77 -6.20 -3.86
C TRP A 134 -17.30 -5.76 -3.94
N PRO A 135 -16.61 -5.53 -2.81
CA PRO A 135 -15.18 -5.25 -2.80
C PRO A 135 -14.37 -6.36 -3.51
N VAL A 136 -13.53 -5.94 -4.44
CA VAL A 136 -12.62 -6.83 -5.19
C VAL A 136 -11.20 -6.74 -4.63
N GLU A 137 -10.24 -7.41 -5.28
CA GLU A 137 -8.84 -7.32 -4.92
C GLU A 137 -8.32 -5.88 -5.02
N GLY A 138 -7.44 -5.51 -4.08
CA GLY A 138 -6.72 -4.25 -4.14
C GLY A 138 -5.80 -4.18 -5.36
N PHE A 139 -5.63 -3.00 -5.92
CA PHE A 139 -4.71 -2.82 -7.05
C PHE A 139 -4.06 -1.45 -7.06
N PHE A 140 -2.89 -1.41 -7.69
CA PHE A 140 -2.17 -0.19 -8.06
C PHE A 140 -2.09 -0.11 -9.57
N LEU A 141 -2.54 0.99 -10.13
CA LEU A 141 -2.40 1.30 -11.54
C LEU A 141 -1.33 2.39 -11.68
N TYR A 142 -0.25 2.08 -12.36
CA TYR A 142 0.91 2.93 -12.59
C TYR A 142 0.82 3.51 -14.01
N ASP A 143 0.59 4.81 -14.10
CA ASP A 143 0.24 5.48 -15.35
C ASP A 143 -0.93 4.76 -16.05
N ASP A 144 -0.83 4.47 -17.34
CA ASP A 144 -1.82 3.71 -18.09
C ASP A 144 -1.25 2.36 -18.61
N THR A 145 -0.11 1.92 -18.07
CA THR A 145 0.68 0.81 -18.63
C THR A 145 0.81 -0.40 -17.74
N THR A 146 0.80 -0.22 -16.42
CA THR A 146 1.11 -1.32 -15.48
C THR A 146 0.08 -1.38 -14.36
N VAL A 147 -0.41 -2.57 -14.07
CA VAL A 147 -1.29 -2.86 -12.94
C VAL A 147 -0.65 -3.90 -12.03
N ASN A 148 -0.56 -3.60 -10.75
CA ASN A 148 -0.27 -4.60 -9.73
C ASN A 148 -1.55 -4.92 -8.97
N VAL A 149 -1.98 -6.16 -9.00
CA VAL A 149 -3.10 -6.66 -8.21
C VAL A 149 -2.57 -7.30 -6.94
N GLU A 150 -3.08 -6.86 -5.79
CA GLU A 150 -2.68 -7.37 -4.49
C GLU A 150 -3.56 -8.55 -4.10
N LEU A 151 -3.01 -9.74 -4.19
CA LEU A 151 -3.64 -10.98 -3.69
C LEU A 151 -3.16 -11.28 -2.27
N VAL A 152 -3.93 -12.05 -1.52
CA VAL A 152 -3.55 -12.46 -0.14
C VAL A 152 -2.22 -13.21 -0.09
N SER A 153 -1.89 -13.95 -1.14
CA SER A 153 -0.69 -14.79 -1.23
C SER A 153 0.31 -14.37 -2.31
N ALA A 154 -0.03 -13.38 -3.16
CA ALA A 154 0.75 -13.07 -4.34
C ALA A 154 0.53 -11.66 -4.87
N HIS A 155 1.41 -11.21 -5.79
CA HIS A 155 1.16 -10.09 -6.69
C HIS A 155 0.97 -10.57 -8.12
N LEU A 156 0.01 -10.01 -8.81
CA LEU A 156 -0.13 -10.14 -10.25
C LEU A 156 0.23 -8.79 -10.90
N THR A 157 1.27 -8.78 -11.71
CA THR A 157 1.63 -7.61 -12.51
C THR A 157 1.20 -7.82 -13.95
N VAL A 158 0.36 -6.92 -14.45
CA VAL A 158 -0.05 -6.88 -15.86
C VAL A 158 0.56 -5.63 -16.50
N VAL A 159 1.29 -5.82 -17.58
CA VAL A 159 1.88 -4.74 -18.39
C VAL A 159 1.16 -4.75 -19.74
N GLN A 160 0.65 -3.61 -20.17
CA GLN A 160 0.17 -3.44 -21.54
C GLN A 160 1.37 -3.12 -22.44
N ASP A 161 1.71 -4.04 -23.34
CA ASP A 161 2.61 -3.77 -24.46
C ASP A 161 1.81 -2.99 -25.53
N HIS A 162 2.31 -1.80 -25.87
CA HIS A 162 1.79 -0.96 -26.97
C HIS A 162 2.56 -1.21 -28.24
#